data_6a05c610502fc071b7e75b8c897a7066
#
_entry.id   6a05c610502fc071b7e75b8c897a7066
#
_cell.length_a   1.000
_cell.length_b   1.000
_cell.length_c   1.000
_cell.angle_alpha   90.00
_cell.angle_beta   90.00
_cell.angle_gamma   90.00
#
_symmetry.space_group_name_H-M   'P 1'
#
loop_
_entity.id
_entity.type
_entity.pdbx_description
1 polymer ?
#
loop_
_entity_poly.entity_id
_entity_poly.type
_entity_poly.pdbx_seq_one_letter_code
_entity_poly.pdbx_strand_id
1 'polypeptide(L)'
;YGLNLFNDYKNQDKFQLQSRRYIGNKAKLTDWIMEIIESETEGNGTFIDIFSGTSIVAKSAMEKYKTVILNDILYSNNITYQAFYGTLKWNSNKLVELANEYNTLNSKSIRENYFSKNFGGKFYEKEISKQIGYIRQDIEKKKKNNELNSREYAILLTSLIYTIDRLANTVGHAYIKKPITKRPLNFKLIQTSDFKGAKIYQEDANELVRNIKGDIAYIDPPYNSRQYSRFYHIYENLVQWKKPKLFGVALKPEPENMSKYCTVQAKDTFKD
;
A
#
# COMPACT_ATOMS: atom_id res chain seq x y z
N TYR A 1 14.42 21.83 33.90
CA TYR A 1 14.96 20.82 32.97
C TYR A 1 13.79 19.95 32.51
N GLY A 2 13.01 20.44 31.55
CA GLY A 2 11.98 19.67 30.83
C GLY A 2 12.60 19.12 29.56
N LEU A 3 13.06 17.89 29.60
CA LEU A 3 13.58 17.19 28.45
C LEU A 3 12.45 16.88 27.45
N ASN A 4 12.64 17.32 26.24
CA ASN A 4 11.84 17.07 25.04
C ASN A 4 11.69 15.56 24.72
N LEU A 5 10.92 14.84 25.50
CA LEU A 5 10.53 13.45 25.21
C LEU A 5 9.64 13.33 23.94
N PHE A 6 9.12 14.44 23.42
CA PHE A 6 8.31 14.48 22.22
C PHE A 6 9.12 14.54 20.90
N ASN A 7 10.41 14.84 20.93
CA ASN A 7 11.21 14.97 19.72
C ASN A 7 11.91 13.67 19.28
N ASP A 8 12.15 12.73 20.20
CA ASP A 8 12.83 11.45 19.88
C ASP A 8 11.91 10.42 19.22
N TYR A 9 10.59 10.56 19.35
CA TYR A 9 9.62 9.73 18.61
C TYR A 9 9.49 10.10 17.11
N LYS A 10 10.12 11.18 16.68
CA LYS A 10 9.86 11.74 15.33
C LYS A 10 10.52 10.99 14.17
N ASN A 11 11.55 10.17 14.35
CA ASN A 11 12.28 9.62 13.20
C ASN A 11 12.70 8.14 13.24
N GLN A 12 12.65 7.43 14.36
CA GLN A 12 13.25 6.08 14.43
C GLN A 12 12.30 4.90 14.26
N ASP A 13 10.97 5.07 14.27
CA ASP A 13 10.03 3.95 14.31
C ASP A 13 8.88 3.98 13.29
N LYS A 14 9.05 4.69 12.16
CA LYS A 14 8.07 4.75 11.08
C LYS A 14 8.35 3.72 9.99
N PHE A 15 7.28 3.22 9.36
CA PHE A 15 7.45 2.35 8.20
C PHE A 15 7.99 3.13 6.99
N GLN A 16 9.03 2.57 6.37
CA GLN A 16 9.56 3.04 5.11
C GLN A 16 8.81 2.39 3.94
N LEU A 17 8.89 2.97 2.74
CA LEU A 17 8.23 2.45 1.55
C LEU A 17 8.54 0.97 1.31
N GLN A 18 9.79 0.57 1.44
CA GLN A 18 10.26 -0.81 1.25
C GLN A 18 9.91 -1.76 2.40
N SER A 19 9.23 -1.28 3.46
CA SER A 19 8.90 -2.13 4.61
C SER A 19 7.81 -3.16 4.32
N ARG A 20 7.05 -3.01 3.21
CA ARG A 20 6.01 -3.95 2.77
C ARG A 20 6.60 -5.08 1.95
N ARG A 21 6.18 -6.31 2.23
CA ARG A 21 6.52 -7.48 1.42
C ARG A 21 5.67 -7.49 0.16
N TYR A 22 6.31 -7.53 -1.00
CA TYR A 22 5.63 -7.51 -2.29
C TYR A 22 6.38 -8.34 -3.32
N ILE A 23 5.65 -9.13 -4.13
CA ILE A 23 6.22 -9.95 -5.20
C ILE A 23 6.67 -9.02 -6.34
N GLY A 24 7.87 -9.26 -6.86
CA GLY A 24 8.43 -8.43 -7.93
C GLY A 24 8.98 -7.08 -7.45
N ASN A 25 9.16 -6.90 -6.14
CA ASN A 25 9.80 -5.68 -5.61
C ASN A 25 11.21 -5.51 -6.19
N LYS A 26 11.45 -4.36 -6.82
CA LYS A 26 12.69 -4.02 -7.52
C LYS A 26 13.75 -3.38 -6.61
N ALA A 27 13.56 -3.33 -5.28
CA ALA A 27 14.45 -2.61 -4.36
C ALA A 27 15.94 -2.98 -4.50
N LYS A 28 16.26 -4.23 -4.88
CA LYS A 28 17.64 -4.67 -5.11
C LYS A 28 18.18 -4.32 -6.50
N LEU A 29 17.33 -3.93 -7.42
CA LEU A 29 17.67 -3.62 -8.80
C LEU A 29 17.55 -2.13 -9.11
N THR A 30 17.08 -1.33 -8.16
CA THR A 30 16.71 0.06 -8.38
C THR A 30 17.90 0.90 -8.83
N ASP A 31 19.05 0.74 -8.19
CA ASP A 31 20.27 1.49 -8.54
C ASP A 31 20.69 1.16 -9.98
N TRP A 32 20.75 -0.11 -10.34
CA TRP A 32 21.06 -0.55 -11.71
C TRP A 32 20.04 -0.06 -12.74
N ILE A 33 18.73 -0.10 -12.42
CA ILE A 33 17.68 0.45 -13.29
C ILE A 33 17.89 1.94 -13.51
N MET A 34 18.19 2.69 -12.47
CA MET A 34 18.41 4.13 -12.56
C MET A 34 19.70 4.45 -13.32
N GLU A 35 20.78 3.69 -13.14
CA GLU A 35 22.01 3.83 -13.93
C GLU A 35 21.75 3.68 -15.44
N ILE A 36 20.97 2.69 -15.86
CA ILE A 36 20.59 2.51 -17.27
C ILE A 36 19.79 3.72 -17.77
N ILE A 37 18.79 4.15 -17.00
CA ILE A 37 17.95 5.29 -17.38
C ILE A 37 18.80 6.57 -17.51
N GLU A 38 19.72 6.80 -16.57
CA GLU A 38 20.60 7.97 -16.56
C GLU A 38 21.64 7.93 -17.70
N SER A 39 22.06 6.76 -18.17
CA SER A 39 22.94 6.65 -19.34
C SER A 39 22.27 7.05 -20.66
N GLU A 40 20.96 6.97 -20.73
CA GLU A 40 20.17 7.26 -21.93
C GLU A 40 19.47 8.63 -21.89
N THR A 41 19.47 9.30 -20.71
CA THR A 41 18.72 10.55 -20.51
C THR A 41 19.43 11.50 -19.55
N GLU A 42 19.25 12.81 -19.76
CA GLU A 42 19.79 13.83 -18.85
C GLU A 42 19.00 13.99 -17.53
N GLY A 43 17.87 13.29 -17.39
CA GLY A 43 16.94 13.51 -16.27
C GLY A 43 16.15 14.81 -16.41
N ASN A 44 15.46 15.23 -15.35
CA ASN A 44 14.87 16.58 -15.22
C ASN A 44 13.48 16.84 -15.86
N GLY A 45 12.84 15.89 -16.48
CA GLY A 45 11.49 16.04 -17.05
C GLY A 45 10.43 15.32 -16.24
N THR A 46 9.57 14.62 -16.97
CA THR A 46 8.51 13.76 -16.45
C THR A 46 8.88 12.29 -16.61
N PHE A 47 8.97 11.59 -15.50
CA PHE A 47 9.15 10.14 -15.45
C PHE A 47 7.79 9.47 -15.27
N ILE A 48 7.52 8.42 -16.06
CA ILE A 48 6.29 7.62 -15.97
C ILE A 48 6.65 6.22 -15.47
N ASP A 49 6.08 5.82 -14.35
CA ASP A 49 6.08 4.44 -13.84
C ASP A 49 4.65 3.89 -14.01
N ILE A 50 4.40 3.22 -15.14
CA ILE A 50 3.03 2.84 -15.54
C ILE A 50 2.50 1.62 -14.78
N PHE A 51 3.40 0.79 -14.22
CA PHE A 51 3.10 -0.37 -13.38
C PHE A 51 3.83 -0.26 -12.04
N SER A 52 3.59 0.82 -11.32
CA SER A 52 4.43 1.25 -10.20
C SER A 52 4.52 0.25 -9.02
N GLY A 53 3.57 -0.66 -8.84
CA GLY A 53 3.62 -1.70 -7.79
C GLY A 53 3.91 -1.12 -6.41
N THR A 54 5.11 -1.36 -5.87
CA THR A 54 5.55 -0.76 -4.60
C THR A 54 6.06 0.67 -4.73
N SER A 55 6.09 1.24 -5.93
CA SER A 55 6.64 2.56 -6.28
C SER A 55 8.12 2.77 -5.91
N ILE A 56 8.90 1.72 -5.79
CA ILE A 56 10.31 1.85 -5.38
C ILE A 56 11.16 2.49 -6.50
N VAL A 57 10.90 2.16 -7.77
CA VAL A 57 11.58 2.78 -8.92
C VAL A 57 11.12 4.25 -9.04
N ALA A 58 9.82 4.50 -8.95
CA ALA A 58 9.28 5.86 -8.93
C ALA A 58 9.90 6.72 -7.82
N LYS A 59 10.11 6.16 -6.62
CA LYS A 59 10.78 6.85 -5.52
C LYS A 59 12.19 7.30 -5.89
N SER A 60 12.99 6.44 -6.53
CA SER A 60 14.33 6.82 -6.97
C SER A 60 14.29 7.84 -8.10
N ALA A 61 13.33 7.74 -9.02
CA ALA A 61 13.13 8.75 -10.06
C ALA A 61 12.78 10.14 -9.49
N MET A 62 12.14 10.22 -8.30
CA MET A 62 11.83 11.49 -7.64
C MET A 62 13.06 12.31 -7.22
N GLU A 63 14.22 11.70 -7.17
CA GLU A 63 15.49 12.39 -6.88
C GLU A 63 16.03 13.16 -8.09
N LYS A 64 15.59 12.79 -9.30
CA LYS A 64 16.11 13.30 -10.57
C LYS A 64 15.07 14.04 -11.41
N TYR A 65 13.80 13.64 -11.33
CA TYR A 65 12.74 14.16 -12.17
C TYR A 65 11.81 15.11 -11.41
N LYS A 66 11.39 16.18 -12.07
CA LYS A 66 10.47 17.19 -11.50
C LYS A 66 9.06 16.64 -11.32
N THR A 67 8.63 15.80 -12.26
CA THR A 67 7.32 15.15 -12.23
C THR A 67 7.50 13.65 -12.33
N VAL A 68 6.82 12.92 -11.46
CA VAL A 68 6.77 11.45 -11.51
C VAL A 68 5.32 11.01 -11.53
N ILE A 69 4.95 10.30 -12.59
CA ILE A 69 3.62 9.73 -12.78
C ILE A 69 3.66 8.30 -12.26
N LEU A 70 2.77 7.98 -11.32
CA LEU A 70 2.60 6.65 -10.75
C LEU A 70 1.23 6.10 -11.13
N ASN A 71 1.18 4.87 -11.62
CA ASN A 71 -0.06 4.18 -11.89
C ASN A 71 -0.02 2.73 -11.40
N ASP A 72 -1.10 2.26 -10.87
CA ASP A 72 -1.35 0.83 -10.60
C ASP A 72 -2.86 0.60 -10.49
N ILE A 73 -3.32 -0.53 -10.97
CA ILE A 73 -4.74 -0.87 -10.94
C ILE A 73 -5.24 -1.25 -9.54
N LEU A 74 -4.33 -1.63 -8.61
CA LEU A 74 -4.68 -2.06 -7.26
C LEU A 74 -5.02 -0.88 -6.35
N TYR A 75 -6.12 -0.99 -5.62
CA TYR A 75 -6.52 -0.01 -4.60
C TYR A 75 -5.49 0.13 -3.49
N SER A 76 -4.90 -0.98 -3.06
CA SER A 76 -3.89 -0.98 -1.98
C SER A 76 -2.59 -0.29 -2.39
N ASN A 77 -2.23 -0.31 -3.67
CA ASN A 77 -1.08 0.42 -4.19
C ASN A 77 -1.42 1.91 -4.34
N ASN A 78 -2.56 2.24 -4.94
CA ASN A 78 -3.00 3.63 -5.10
C ASN A 78 -3.10 4.35 -3.75
N ILE A 79 -3.74 3.76 -2.74
CA ILE A 79 -3.83 4.39 -1.41
C ILE A 79 -2.44 4.58 -0.78
N THR A 80 -1.50 3.67 -1.06
CA THR A 80 -0.10 3.80 -0.62
C THR A 80 0.57 5.02 -1.27
N TYR A 81 0.38 5.23 -2.58
CA TYR A 81 0.92 6.42 -3.27
C TYR A 81 0.33 7.72 -2.73
N GLN A 82 -0.99 7.76 -2.50
CA GLN A 82 -1.67 8.90 -1.88
C GLN A 82 -1.11 9.20 -0.48
N ALA A 83 -0.79 8.19 0.28
CA ALA A 83 -0.21 8.34 1.61
C ALA A 83 1.21 8.89 1.58
N PHE A 84 2.08 8.29 0.76
CA PHE A 84 3.49 8.69 0.69
C PHE A 84 3.69 10.02 -0.03
N TYR A 85 2.99 10.23 -1.16
CA TYR A 85 3.28 11.32 -2.11
C TYR A 85 2.13 12.32 -2.30
N GLY A 86 0.99 12.13 -1.64
CA GLY A 86 -0.14 13.06 -1.72
C GLY A 86 0.26 14.47 -1.29
N THR A 87 -0.34 15.48 -1.94
CA THR A 87 0.02 16.90 -1.76
C THR A 87 -0.77 17.61 -0.67
N LEU A 88 -1.91 17.05 -0.24
CA LEU A 88 -2.71 17.65 0.82
C LEU A 88 -1.92 17.73 2.13
N LYS A 89 -2.04 18.85 2.83
CA LYS A 89 -1.51 18.98 4.19
C LYS A 89 -2.24 18.02 5.13
N TRP A 90 -1.54 17.52 6.13
CA TRP A 90 -2.07 16.62 7.14
C TRP A 90 -1.55 16.97 8.52
N ASN A 91 -2.32 16.61 9.55
CA ASN A 91 -1.97 16.91 10.93
C ASN A 91 -1.22 15.73 11.57
N SER A 92 0.10 15.90 11.73
CA SER A 92 0.97 14.88 12.30
C SER A 92 0.60 14.50 13.73
N ASN A 93 0.28 15.50 14.57
CA ASN A 93 -0.04 15.27 15.99
C ASN A 93 -1.30 14.43 16.11
N LYS A 94 -2.36 14.79 15.37
CA LYS A 94 -3.61 14.01 15.32
C LYS A 94 -3.36 12.54 14.94
N LEU A 95 -2.54 12.28 13.92
CA LEU A 95 -2.27 10.90 13.50
C LEU A 95 -1.41 10.13 14.50
N VAL A 96 -0.47 10.80 15.18
CA VAL A 96 0.30 10.20 16.28
C VAL A 96 -0.61 9.84 17.46
N GLU A 97 -1.53 10.73 17.84
CA GLU A 97 -2.52 10.45 18.89
C GLU A 97 -3.38 9.24 18.55
N LEU A 98 -3.91 9.17 17.32
CA LEU A 98 -4.68 8.02 16.85
C LEU A 98 -3.85 6.73 16.84
N ALA A 99 -2.59 6.79 16.42
CA ALA A 99 -1.70 5.62 16.44
C ALA A 99 -1.47 5.11 17.89
N ASN A 100 -1.31 6.03 18.84
CA ASN A 100 -1.19 5.70 20.25
C ASN A 100 -2.48 5.07 20.80
N GLU A 101 -3.65 5.63 20.48
CA GLU A 101 -4.95 5.06 20.85
C GLU A 101 -5.09 3.63 20.31
N TYR A 102 -4.72 3.38 19.05
CA TYR A 102 -4.79 2.05 18.45
C TYR A 102 -3.85 1.04 19.14
N ASN A 103 -2.72 1.49 19.66
CA ASN A 103 -1.78 0.63 20.40
C ASN A 103 -2.25 0.31 21.82
N THR A 104 -3.17 1.08 22.41
CA THR A 104 -3.74 0.83 23.74
C THR A 104 -5.01 -0.03 23.73
N LEU A 105 -5.49 -0.42 22.55
CA LEU A 105 -6.72 -1.21 22.40
C LEU A 105 -6.64 -2.55 23.13
N ASN A 106 -7.62 -2.79 24.02
CA ASN A 106 -7.78 -4.08 24.66
C ASN A 106 -8.60 -5.02 23.74
N SER A 107 -7.94 -5.97 23.13
CA SER A 107 -8.57 -6.93 22.21
C SER A 107 -9.73 -7.71 22.82
N LYS A 108 -9.69 -7.99 24.15
CA LYS A 108 -10.73 -8.74 24.85
C LYS A 108 -12.06 -7.99 24.92
N SER A 109 -12.04 -6.64 24.93
CA SER A 109 -13.23 -5.80 24.94
C SER A 109 -13.81 -5.56 23.53
N ILE A 110 -13.07 -5.90 22.48
CA ILE A 110 -13.51 -5.70 21.10
C ILE A 110 -14.38 -6.86 20.64
N ARG A 111 -15.60 -6.55 20.20
CA ARG A 111 -16.53 -7.54 19.62
C ARG A 111 -16.01 -8.05 18.28
N GLU A 112 -16.44 -9.23 17.91
CA GLU A 112 -16.20 -9.78 16.59
C GLU A 112 -16.72 -8.85 15.50
N ASN A 113 -15.96 -8.74 14.42
CA ASN A 113 -16.25 -7.87 13.30
C ASN A 113 -16.01 -8.59 11.97
N TYR A 114 -16.27 -7.93 10.85
CA TYR A 114 -16.09 -8.54 9.54
C TYR A 114 -14.68 -9.12 9.35
N PHE A 115 -13.64 -8.39 9.73
CA PHE A 115 -12.25 -8.84 9.53
C PHE A 115 -11.94 -10.06 10.39
N SER A 116 -12.31 -10.04 11.67
CA SER A 116 -12.03 -11.16 12.58
C SER A 116 -12.81 -12.42 12.24
N LYS A 117 -14.07 -12.30 11.81
CA LYS A 117 -14.90 -13.44 11.40
C LYS A 117 -14.34 -14.15 10.17
N ASN A 118 -13.76 -13.43 9.24
CA ASN A 118 -13.25 -14.00 7.99
C ASN A 118 -11.78 -14.43 8.10
N PHE A 119 -10.90 -13.62 8.68
CA PHE A 119 -9.46 -13.81 8.63
C PHE A 119 -8.83 -14.25 9.96
N GLY A 120 -9.55 -14.08 11.08
CA GLY A 120 -9.09 -14.51 12.39
C GLY A 120 -8.98 -16.04 12.53
N GLY A 121 -7.88 -16.52 13.13
CA GLY A 121 -7.57 -17.94 13.25
C GLY A 121 -7.15 -18.61 11.93
N LYS A 122 -7.14 -17.87 10.81
CA LYS A 122 -6.74 -18.38 9.48
C LYS A 122 -5.49 -17.70 8.95
N PHE A 123 -5.47 -16.37 8.94
CA PHE A 123 -4.35 -15.55 8.46
C PHE A 123 -3.72 -14.71 9.57
N TYR A 124 -4.51 -14.41 10.59
CA TYR A 124 -4.11 -13.60 11.74
C TYR A 124 -4.56 -14.31 13.02
N GLU A 125 -3.89 -14.02 14.13
CA GLU A 125 -4.35 -14.42 15.44
C GLU A 125 -5.74 -13.80 15.73
N LYS A 126 -6.62 -14.54 16.47
CA LYS A 126 -8.03 -14.14 16.65
C LYS A 126 -8.18 -12.76 17.28
N GLU A 127 -7.49 -12.54 18.39
CA GLU A 127 -7.62 -11.27 19.13
C GLU A 127 -7.06 -10.10 18.34
N ILE A 128 -5.92 -10.30 17.67
CA ILE A 128 -5.32 -9.30 16.78
C ILE A 128 -6.26 -8.97 15.60
N SER A 129 -6.93 -9.96 15.04
CA SER A 129 -7.87 -9.74 13.95
C SER A 129 -9.09 -8.88 14.35
N LYS A 130 -9.52 -8.93 15.62
CA LYS A 130 -10.54 -8.03 16.16
C LYS A 130 -10.03 -6.58 16.20
N GLN A 131 -8.80 -6.37 16.66
CA GLN A 131 -8.18 -5.04 16.68
C GLN A 131 -8.03 -4.47 15.27
N ILE A 132 -7.57 -5.27 14.30
CA ILE A 132 -7.43 -4.85 12.89
C ILE A 132 -8.78 -4.37 12.34
N GLY A 133 -9.83 -5.16 12.52
CA GLY A 133 -11.16 -4.81 12.03
C GLY A 133 -11.76 -3.59 12.73
N TYR A 134 -11.50 -3.43 14.03
CA TYR A 134 -11.91 -2.24 14.79
C TYR A 134 -11.21 -0.98 14.27
N ILE A 135 -9.88 -1.01 14.16
CA ILE A 135 -9.08 0.11 13.64
C ILE A 135 -9.57 0.52 12.25
N ARG A 136 -9.77 -0.47 11.36
CA ARG A 136 -10.26 -0.21 10.01
C ARG A 136 -11.64 0.47 10.02
N GLN A 137 -12.52 0.02 10.88
CA GLN A 137 -13.87 0.58 11.00
C GLN A 137 -13.85 1.99 11.60
N ASP A 138 -12.98 2.25 12.56
CA ASP A 138 -12.79 3.57 13.15
C ASP A 138 -12.25 4.58 12.13
N ILE A 139 -11.22 4.19 11.37
CA ILE A 139 -10.69 5.02 10.28
C ILE A 139 -11.79 5.37 9.27
N GLU A 140 -12.65 4.40 8.91
CA GLU A 140 -13.77 4.64 7.99
C GLU A 140 -14.80 5.60 8.57
N LYS A 141 -15.13 5.43 9.85
CA LYS A 141 -16.06 6.32 10.57
C LYS A 141 -15.54 7.76 10.60
N LYS A 142 -14.28 7.94 10.97
CA LYS A 142 -13.63 9.24 11.02
C LYS A 142 -13.58 9.92 9.63
N LYS A 143 -13.35 9.14 8.58
CA LYS A 143 -13.41 9.66 7.20
C LYS A 143 -14.81 10.13 6.82
N LYS A 144 -15.86 9.36 7.15
CA LYS A 144 -17.26 9.70 6.86
C LYS A 144 -17.73 10.93 7.65
N ASN A 145 -17.21 11.10 8.85
CA ASN A 145 -17.50 12.25 9.69
C ASN A 145 -16.67 13.51 9.34
N ASN A 146 -15.86 13.47 8.27
CA ASN A 146 -14.92 14.53 7.88
C ASN A 146 -13.86 14.88 8.94
N GLU A 147 -13.59 13.97 9.87
CA GLU A 147 -12.51 14.13 10.86
C GLU A 147 -11.12 13.89 10.24
N LEU A 148 -11.08 13.17 9.12
CA LEU A 148 -9.87 12.89 8.34
C LEU A 148 -10.00 13.44 6.92
N ASN A 149 -9.02 14.19 6.47
CA ASN A 149 -8.91 14.51 5.04
C ASN A 149 -8.43 13.29 4.24
N SER A 150 -8.40 13.39 2.91
CA SER A 150 -8.07 12.23 2.06
C SER A 150 -6.65 11.72 2.26
N ARG A 151 -5.67 12.60 2.54
CA ARG A 151 -4.29 12.18 2.80
C ARG A 151 -4.14 11.53 4.17
N GLU A 152 -4.76 12.08 5.20
CA GLU A 152 -4.76 11.50 6.54
C GLU A 152 -5.38 10.10 6.56
N TYR A 153 -6.50 9.94 5.85
CA TYR A 153 -7.14 8.64 5.63
C TYR A 153 -6.18 7.66 4.92
N ALA A 154 -5.51 8.11 3.86
CA ALA A 154 -4.55 7.28 3.14
C ALA A 154 -3.34 6.88 4.02
N ILE A 155 -2.80 7.81 4.83
CA ILE A 155 -1.70 7.54 5.75
C ILE A 155 -2.09 6.47 6.78
N LEU A 156 -3.26 6.59 7.41
CA LEU A 156 -3.72 5.61 8.40
C LEU A 156 -3.99 4.24 7.77
N LEU A 157 -4.63 4.17 6.59
CA LEU A 157 -4.87 2.90 5.90
C LEU A 157 -3.56 2.23 5.46
N THR A 158 -2.63 2.99 4.91
CA THR A 158 -1.33 2.46 4.52
C THR A 158 -0.55 1.98 5.74
N SER A 159 -0.58 2.73 6.84
CA SER A 159 0.02 2.32 8.11
C SER A 159 -0.58 1.01 8.63
N LEU A 160 -1.90 0.86 8.49
CA LEU A 160 -2.60 -0.39 8.85
C LEU A 160 -2.16 -1.55 7.94
N ILE A 161 -2.07 -1.35 6.62
CA ILE A 161 -1.58 -2.37 5.67
C ILE A 161 -0.17 -2.84 6.07
N TYR A 162 0.74 -1.92 6.35
CA TYR A 162 2.12 -2.24 6.73
C TYR A 162 2.20 -2.95 8.09
N THR A 163 1.32 -2.57 9.02
CA THR A 163 1.20 -3.24 10.33
C THR A 163 0.74 -4.68 10.15
N ILE A 164 -0.35 -4.91 9.42
CA ILE A 164 -0.93 -6.26 9.25
C ILE A 164 -0.07 -7.16 8.37
N ASP A 165 0.71 -6.60 7.45
CA ASP A 165 1.67 -7.37 6.65
C ASP A 165 2.68 -8.11 7.55
N ARG A 166 3.11 -7.53 8.65
CA ARG A 166 4.01 -8.14 9.62
C ARG A 166 3.35 -9.16 10.54
N LEU A 167 2.04 -9.04 10.73
CA LEU A 167 1.26 -9.91 11.62
C LEU A 167 0.71 -11.15 10.91
N ALA A 168 0.61 -11.11 9.58
CA ALA A 168 0.10 -12.20 8.79
C ALA A 168 1.01 -13.45 8.87
N ASN A 169 0.39 -14.63 8.95
CA ASN A 169 1.09 -15.91 8.86
C ASN A 169 1.43 -16.31 7.41
N THR A 170 1.52 -15.36 6.52
CA THR A 170 1.83 -15.56 5.11
C THR A 170 3.22 -15.04 4.77
N VAL A 171 3.70 -15.32 3.56
CA VAL A 171 4.98 -14.84 3.05
C VAL A 171 4.82 -13.59 2.15
N GLY A 172 3.88 -12.72 2.49
CA GLY A 172 3.58 -11.50 1.72
C GLY A 172 2.37 -11.64 0.79
N HIS A 173 1.81 -12.84 0.68
CA HIS A 173 0.57 -13.11 -0.05
C HIS A 173 -0.18 -14.28 0.61
N ALA A 174 -1.49 -14.42 0.33
CA ALA A 174 -2.38 -15.33 1.03
C ALA A 174 -2.32 -16.81 0.57
N TYR A 175 -1.30 -17.22 -0.17
CA TYR A 175 -1.21 -18.60 -0.68
C TYR A 175 -0.40 -19.55 0.22
N ILE A 176 0.67 -19.05 0.82
CA ILE A 176 1.53 -19.86 1.69
C ILE A 176 1.31 -19.41 3.13
N LYS A 177 0.88 -20.35 3.96
CA LYS A 177 0.64 -20.11 5.40
C LYS A 177 1.76 -20.71 6.24
N LYS A 178 2.21 -19.92 7.19
CA LYS A 178 3.06 -20.36 8.30
C LYS A 178 2.17 -20.57 9.54
N PRO A 179 2.64 -21.26 10.58
CA PRO A 179 1.93 -21.29 11.86
C PRO A 179 1.61 -19.87 12.35
N ILE A 180 0.42 -19.70 12.92
CA ILE A 180 0.03 -18.42 13.50
C ILE A 180 0.87 -18.19 14.75
N THR A 181 1.58 -17.08 14.77
CA THR A 181 2.34 -16.65 15.95
C THR A 181 1.62 -15.53 16.68
N LYS A 182 1.57 -15.62 18.00
CA LYS A 182 1.05 -14.52 18.82
C LYS A 182 2.07 -13.39 18.83
N ARG A 183 1.72 -12.27 18.21
CA ARG A 183 2.50 -11.03 18.23
C ARG A 183 1.54 -9.90 18.58
N PRO A 184 1.93 -8.96 19.45
CA PRO A 184 1.09 -7.79 19.73
C PRO A 184 0.93 -6.94 18.47
N LEU A 185 -0.24 -6.33 18.36
CA LEU A 185 -0.41 -5.28 17.34
C LEU A 185 0.45 -4.08 17.75
N ASN A 186 1.31 -3.66 16.84
CA ASN A 186 2.13 -2.46 16.99
C ASN A 186 1.86 -1.58 15.78
N PHE A 187 0.88 -0.69 15.91
CA PHE A 187 0.48 0.23 14.88
C PHE A 187 1.50 1.36 14.77
N LYS A 188 2.17 1.45 13.64
CA LYS A 188 3.17 2.48 13.36
C LYS A 188 2.75 3.27 12.13
N LEU A 189 2.96 4.58 12.17
CA LEU A 189 2.76 5.42 10.99
C LEU A 189 3.83 5.18 9.94
N ILE A 190 3.51 5.47 8.69
CA ILE A 190 4.49 5.51 7.59
C ILE A 190 5.30 6.81 7.62
N GLN A 191 6.49 6.77 7.02
CA GLN A 191 7.30 7.96 6.73
C GLN A 191 6.88 8.55 5.38
N THR A 192 6.15 9.66 5.39
CA THR A 192 5.72 10.35 4.15
C THR A 192 6.89 10.99 3.42
N SER A 193 6.74 11.20 2.12
CA SER A 193 7.67 11.95 1.28
C SER A 193 7.26 13.43 1.19
N ASP A 194 8.25 14.31 1.02
CA ASP A 194 8.04 15.74 0.78
C ASP A 194 8.02 16.10 -0.72
N PHE A 195 8.17 15.11 -1.61
CA PHE A 195 8.13 15.32 -3.04
C PHE A 195 6.76 15.85 -3.49
N LYS A 196 6.75 16.92 -4.29
CA LYS A 196 5.52 17.62 -4.73
C LYS A 196 5.12 17.34 -6.17
N GLY A 197 6.00 16.70 -6.94
CA GLY A 197 5.79 16.44 -8.38
C GLY A 197 5.08 15.13 -8.70
N ALA A 198 4.52 14.43 -7.71
CA ALA A 198 3.83 13.16 -7.94
C ALA A 198 2.44 13.36 -8.56
N LYS A 199 2.17 12.65 -9.65
CA LYS A 199 0.84 12.50 -10.24
C LYS A 199 0.42 11.04 -10.11
N ILE A 200 -0.70 10.79 -9.47
CA ILE A 200 -1.11 9.45 -9.05
C ILE A 200 -2.39 9.06 -9.78
N TYR A 201 -2.34 7.93 -10.47
CA TYR A 201 -3.45 7.36 -11.23
C TYR A 201 -3.79 5.96 -10.73
N GLN A 202 -4.99 5.52 -11.03
CA GLN A 202 -5.47 4.14 -10.81
C GLN A 202 -6.32 3.74 -12.02
N GLU A 203 -5.64 3.49 -13.12
CA GLU A 203 -6.28 3.24 -14.41
C GLU A 203 -5.68 2.02 -15.11
N ASP A 204 -6.37 1.48 -16.09
CA ASP A 204 -5.78 0.51 -17.02
C ASP A 204 -4.59 1.19 -17.70
N ALA A 205 -3.44 0.49 -17.76
CA ALA A 205 -2.21 1.06 -18.28
C ALA A 205 -2.34 1.47 -19.75
N ASN A 206 -3.03 0.65 -20.58
CA ASN A 206 -3.21 0.92 -22.01
C ASN A 206 -4.12 2.14 -22.24
N GLU A 207 -5.09 2.37 -21.38
CA GLU A 207 -5.93 3.57 -21.46
C GLU A 207 -5.16 4.81 -20.99
N LEU A 208 -4.42 4.68 -19.90
CA LEU A 208 -3.70 5.83 -19.32
C LEU A 208 -2.61 6.35 -20.27
N VAL A 209 -1.82 5.48 -20.91
CA VAL A 209 -0.71 5.90 -21.79
C VAL A 209 -1.18 6.74 -22.98
N ARG A 210 -2.45 6.61 -23.41
CA ARG A 210 -3.04 7.43 -24.48
C ARG A 210 -3.30 8.87 -24.05
N ASN A 211 -3.37 9.11 -22.74
CA ASN A 211 -3.81 10.40 -22.16
C ASN A 211 -2.71 11.15 -21.42
N ILE A 212 -1.52 10.56 -21.25
CA ILE A 212 -0.40 11.19 -20.55
C ILE A 212 0.81 11.36 -21.48
N LYS A 213 1.69 12.26 -21.08
CA LYS A 213 2.96 12.50 -21.77
C LYS A 213 4.08 12.57 -20.74
N GLY A 214 5.25 12.12 -21.13
CA GLY A 214 6.47 12.17 -20.32
C GLY A 214 7.70 11.98 -21.18
N ASP A 215 8.85 12.20 -20.58
CA ASP A 215 10.13 12.11 -21.25
C ASP A 215 10.68 10.67 -21.21
N ILE A 216 10.39 9.95 -20.13
CA ILE A 216 10.78 8.55 -19.90
C ILE A 216 9.59 7.77 -19.40
N ALA A 217 9.40 6.56 -19.93
CA ALA A 217 8.45 5.57 -19.43
C ALA A 217 9.18 4.30 -18.96
N TYR A 218 9.04 3.97 -17.68
CA TYR A 218 9.44 2.68 -17.13
C TYR A 218 8.26 1.72 -17.20
N ILE A 219 8.45 0.60 -17.90
CA ILE A 219 7.37 -0.36 -18.20
C ILE A 219 7.79 -1.73 -17.68
N ASP A 220 7.24 -2.13 -16.53
CA ASP A 220 7.46 -3.41 -15.86
C ASP A 220 6.11 -4.10 -15.59
N PRO A 221 5.42 -4.60 -16.62
CA PRO A 221 4.10 -5.18 -16.47
C PRO A 221 4.16 -6.49 -15.67
N PRO A 222 3.05 -6.93 -15.07
CA PRO A 222 2.97 -8.26 -14.49
C PRO A 222 3.33 -9.34 -15.53
N TYR A 223 4.36 -10.14 -15.24
CA TYR A 223 4.92 -11.12 -16.17
C TYR A 223 4.61 -12.58 -15.81
N ASN A 224 3.81 -12.82 -14.80
CA ASN A 224 3.43 -14.17 -14.39
C ASN A 224 1.91 -14.37 -14.50
N SER A 225 1.47 -15.63 -14.60
CA SER A 225 0.06 -16.00 -14.71
C SER A 225 -0.78 -15.71 -13.47
N ARG A 226 -0.18 -15.19 -12.41
CA ARG A 226 -0.84 -14.97 -11.14
C ARG A 226 -1.30 -13.54 -11.00
N GLN A 227 -2.61 -13.37 -10.86
CA GLN A 227 -3.23 -12.06 -10.70
C GLN A 227 -2.90 -11.42 -9.34
N TYR A 228 -2.31 -10.24 -9.37
CA TYR A 228 -1.90 -9.51 -8.17
C TYR A 228 -3.09 -9.15 -7.27
N SER A 229 -4.23 -8.76 -7.84
CA SER A 229 -5.47 -8.54 -7.08
C SER A 229 -5.93 -9.78 -6.29
N ARG A 230 -5.63 -10.98 -6.81
CA ARG A 230 -5.93 -12.26 -6.14
C ARG A 230 -4.88 -12.64 -5.10
N PHE A 231 -3.63 -12.17 -5.24
CA PHE A 231 -2.59 -12.34 -4.23
C PHE A 231 -2.80 -11.43 -3.03
N TYR A 232 -3.11 -10.17 -3.28
CA TYR A 232 -3.24 -9.13 -2.26
C TYR A 232 -4.68 -8.85 -1.86
N HIS A 233 -5.60 -9.79 -2.10
CA HIS A 233 -7.04 -9.63 -1.87
C HIS A 233 -7.40 -9.21 -0.43
N ILE A 234 -6.60 -9.57 0.57
CA ILE A 234 -6.82 -9.12 1.96
C ILE A 234 -6.61 -7.60 2.06
N TYR A 235 -5.54 -7.08 1.43
CA TYR A 235 -5.26 -5.64 1.42
C TYR A 235 -6.26 -4.88 0.56
N GLU A 236 -6.63 -5.43 -0.60
CA GLU A 236 -7.69 -4.87 -1.47
C GLU A 236 -9.01 -4.76 -0.72
N ASN A 237 -9.41 -5.83 -0.01
CA ASN A 237 -10.62 -5.85 0.80
C ASN A 237 -10.54 -4.83 1.97
N LEU A 238 -9.37 -4.74 2.62
CA LEU A 238 -9.15 -3.80 3.71
C LEU A 238 -9.29 -2.36 3.22
N VAL A 239 -8.74 -2.02 2.07
CA VAL A 239 -8.79 -0.66 1.51
C VAL A 239 -10.19 -0.30 1.06
N GLN A 240 -10.81 -1.13 0.25
CA GLN A 240 -12.14 -0.87 -0.30
C GLN A 240 -13.24 -0.91 0.78
N TRP A 241 -13.09 -1.78 1.76
CA TRP A 241 -14.03 -1.98 2.88
C TRP A 241 -15.48 -2.23 2.49
N LYS A 242 -15.70 -2.79 1.29
CA LYS A 242 -17.04 -3.17 0.79
C LYS A 242 -17.63 -4.36 1.56
N LYS A 243 -16.80 -5.06 2.34
CA LYS A 243 -17.16 -6.26 3.13
C LYS A 243 -17.82 -7.35 2.26
N PRO A 244 -17.23 -7.76 1.13
CA PRO A 244 -17.82 -8.72 0.23
C PRO A 244 -17.93 -10.10 0.87
N LYS A 245 -18.77 -10.95 0.28
CA LYS A 245 -18.77 -12.39 0.54
C LYS A 245 -17.45 -12.98 0.03
N LEU A 246 -16.85 -13.88 0.82
CA LEU A 246 -15.56 -14.49 0.53
C LEU A 246 -15.73 -15.99 0.23
N PHE A 247 -14.92 -16.50 -0.70
CA PHE A 247 -15.06 -17.85 -1.24
C PHE A 247 -13.75 -18.64 -1.13
N GLY A 248 -13.88 -19.96 -1.05
CA GLY A 248 -12.77 -20.90 -1.06
C GLY A 248 -11.88 -20.83 0.17
N VAL A 249 -10.85 -21.68 0.19
CA VAL A 249 -9.90 -21.82 1.32
C VAL A 249 -9.11 -20.52 1.57
N ALA A 250 -8.79 -19.79 0.49
CA ALA A 250 -8.04 -18.54 0.57
C ALA A 250 -8.91 -17.32 0.89
N LEU A 251 -10.22 -17.47 1.05
CA LEU A 251 -11.18 -16.41 1.39
C LEU A 251 -11.06 -15.20 0.45
N LYS A 252 -11.21 -15.47 -0.84
CA LYS A 252 -11.16 -14.44 -1.88
C LYS A 252 -12.56 -13.91 -2.21
N PRO A 253 -12.71 -12.60 -2.46
CA PRO A 253 -13.94 -12.07 -3.04
C PRO A 253 -14.09 -12.48 -4.51
N GLU A 254 -15.16 -12.08 -5.16
CA GLU A 254 -15.27 -12.15 -6.62
C GLU A 254 -14.08 -11.42 -7.28
N PRO A 255 -13.63 -11.85 -8.46
CA PRO A 255 -12.50 -11.24 -9.16
C PRO A 255 -12.79 -9.78 -9.54
N GLU A 256 -11.93 -8.87 -9.12
CA GLU A 256 -11.89 -7.48 -9.56
C GLU A 256 -10.45 -7.12 -9.98
N ASN A 257 -10.29 -6.10 -10.82
CA ASN A 257 -8.99 -5.54 -11.23
C ASN A 257 -8.00 -6.63 -11.70
N MET A 258 -8.48 -7.48 -12.60
CA MET A 258 -7.67 -8.54 -13.20
C MET A 258 -6.81 -7.94 -14.32
N SER A 259 -5.50 -8.13 -14.24
CA SER A 259 -4.58 -7.66 -15.28
C SER A 259 -4.63 -8.56 -16.51
N LYS A 260 -4.77 -7.98 -17.69
CA LYS A 260 -4.65 -8.67 -18.98
C LYS A 260 -3.23 -9.20 -19.22
N TYR A 261 -2.22 -8.57 -18.63
CA TYR A 261 -0.81 -8.97 -18.70
C TYR A 261 -0.51 -10.29 -17.97
N CYS A 262 -1.36 -10.73 -17.07
CA CYS A 262 -1.24 -12.02 -16.38
C CYS A 262 -1.92 -13.18 -17.15
N THR A 263 -2.14 -13.06 -18.45
CA THR A 263 -2.82 -14.04 -19.29
C THR A 263 -1.94 -14.50 -20.45
N VAL A 264 -2.38 -15.52 -21.18
CA VAL A 264 -1.72 -15.95 -22.44
C VAL A 264 -1.77 -14.88 -23.53
N GLN A 265 -2.66 -13.92 -23.42
CA GLN A 265 -2.84 -12.78 -24.34
C GLN A 265 -1.92 -11.59 -24.01
N ALA A 266 -1.02 -11.73 -23.04
CA ALA A 266 -0.14 -10.64 -22.60
C ALA A 266 0.64 -9.98 -23.75
N LYS A 267 1.09 -10.76 -24.75
CA LYS A 267 1.82 -10.23 -25.93
C LYS A 267 0.96 -9.27 -26.75
N ASP A 268 -0.31 -9.60 -26.96
CA ASP A 268 -1.20 -8.75 -27.75
C ASP A 268 -1.59 -7.50 -26.95
N THR A 269 -1.84 -7.66 -25.64
CA THR A 269 -2.08 -6.53 -24.72
C THR A 269 -0.92 -5.53 -24.71
N PHE A 270 0.32 -6.00 -24.86
CA PHE A 270 1.49 -5.12 -24.87
C PHE A 270 1.68 -4.36 -26.19
N LYS A 271 1.11 -4.84 -27.29
CA LYS A 271 1.18 -4.18 -28.61
C LYS A 271 0.17 -3.02 -28.74
N ASP A 272 -0.91 -3.07 -27.99
CA ASP A 272 -1.95 -2.01 -27.96
C ASP A 272 -1.44 -0.75 -27.26
#